data_7041e267923804bc50bbd060c75a6650
#
_entry.id   7041e267923804bc50bbd060c75a6650
#
_cell.length_a   1.000
_cell.length_b   1.000
_cell.length_c   1.000
_cell.angle_alpha   90.00
_cell.angle_beta   90.00
_cell.angle_gamma   90.00
#
_symmetry.space_group_name_H-M   'P 1'
#
loop_
_entity.id
_entity.type
_entity.pdbx_description
1 polymer ?
#
loop_
_entity_poly.entity_id
_entity_poly.type
_entity_poly.pdbx_seq_one_letter_code
_entity_poly.pdbx_strand_id
1 'polypeptide(L)'
;MKKLKTLLTTTFKGFSGKKFNPRRYLEMADIELEHDREGVHYRLADRVDIVALLAIERDVYNGDIPWTFSHFEHEIVKNDEAFFIVAEISGSVIGFIGTRINHHGQDAHITNLAVFKAFQGQQIASTLIEQLIVLMSALGKNEMTLEVRRDNTKAQGLYRRQGFVTDKLLPEYYEDGADALSLIHI
;
A
#
# COMPACT_ATOMS: atom_id res chain seq x y z
N MET A 1 12.94 -2.73 16.96
CA MET A 1 12.68 -4.10 16.50
C MET A 1 12.29 -5.13 17.59
N LYS A 2 12.67 -5.01 18.86
CA LYS A 2 12.30 -6.00 19.90
C LYS A 2 10.89 -5.87 20.51
N LYS A 3 10.24 -4.70 20.46
CA LYS A 3 8.90 -4.48 21.05
C LYS A 3 7.73 -4.99 20.19
N LEU A 4 7.88 -5.02 18.86
CA LEU A 4 6.82 -5.52 17.95
C LEU A 4 6.60 -7.04 18.07
N LYS A 5 7.65 -7.83 18.29
CA LYS A 5 7.53 -9.30 18.35
C LYS A 5 6.75 -9.84 19.56
N THR A 6 6.68 -9.11 20.66
CA THR A 6 6.04 -9.60 21.89
C THR A 6 4.52 -9.35 21.94
N LEU A 7 4.00 -8.34 21.22
CA LEU A 7 2.57 -8.04 21.15
C LEU A 7 1.80 -8.97 20.17
N LEU A 8 2.48 -9.50 19.17
CA LEU A 8 1.88 -10.24 18.06
C LEU A 8 1.32 -11.63 18.43
N THR A 9 1.82 -12.25 19.49
CA THR A 9 1.41 -13.62 19.86
C THR A 9 0.15 -13.71 20.72
N THR A 10 -0.28 -12.63 21.34
CA THR A 10 -1.38 -12.64 22.31
C THR A 10 -2.73 -12.21 21.73
N THR A 11 -2.76 -11.44 20.64
CA THR A 11 -3.98 -10.78 20.16
C THR A 11 -4.76 -11.57 19.10
N PHE A 12 -4.15 -12.55 18.44
CA PHE A 12 -4.78 -13.30 17.35
C PHE A 12 -5.88 -14.29 17.79
N LYS A 13 -5.96 -14.63 19.07
CA LYS A 13 -6.95 -15.62 19.59
C LYS A 13 -8.37 -15.09 19.79
N GLY A 14 -8.63 -13.78 19.59
CA GLY A 14 -9.89 -13.14 19.92
C GLY A 14 -10.89 -12.92 18.77
N PHE A 15 -10.53 -13.19 17.53
CA PHE A 15 -11.35 -12.84 16.35
C PHE A 15 -12.06 -14.02 15.69
N SER A 16 -12.62 -14.92 16.50
CA SER A 16 -13.53 -15.94 15.95
C SER A 16 -14.91 -15.31 15.68
N GLY A 17 -15.26 -15.14 14.39
CA GLY A 17 -16.62 -14.87 13.94
C GLY A 17 -17.04 -13.44 13.62
N LYS A 18 -16.17 -12.42 13.74
CA LYS A 18 -16.43 -11.05 13.23
C LYS A 18 -15.63 -10.79 11.98
N LYS A 19 -16.24 -10.05 11.01
CA LYS A 19 -15.50 -9.54 9.85
C LYS A 19 -14.22 -8.84 10.33
N PHE A 20 -13.10 -9.30 9.83
CA PHE A 20 -11.80 -8.70 10.14
C PHE A 20 -11.73 -7.34 9.44
N ASN A 21 -11.44 -6.29 10.17
CA ASN A 21 -11.20 -4.95 9.63
C ASN A 21 -9.75 -4.58 9.94
N PRO A 22 -8.87 -4.52 8.93
CA PRO A 22 -7.45 -4.21 9.12
C PRO A 22 -7.23 -2.88 9.82
N ARG A 23 -7.98 -1.84 9.42
CA ARG A 23 -7.88 -0.50 10.00
C ARG A 23 -8.17 -0.51 11.50
N ARG A 24 -9.29 -1.12 11.88
CA ARG A 24 -9.66 -1.26 13.30
C ARG A 24 -8.65 -2.09 14.09
N TYR A 25 -8.06 -3.10 13.45
CA TYR A 25 -7.02 -3.91 14.08
C TYR A 25 -5.76 -3.08 14.37
N LEU A 26 -5.31 -2.27 13.40
CA LEU A 26 -4.14 -1.41 13.54
C LEU A 26 -4.35 -0.36 14.64
N GLU A 27 -5.53 0.26 14.68
CA GLU A 27 -5.92 1.21 15.72
C GLU A 27 -5.94 0.56 17.12
N MET A 28 -6.50 -0.65 17.23
CA MET A 28 -6.57 -1.38 18.50
C MET A 28 -5.24 -1.95 18.96
N ALA A 29 -4.37 -2.29 18.04
CA ALA A 29 -3.05 -2.88 18.33
C ALA A 29 -1.99 -1.82 18.64
N ASP A 30 -2.35 -0.52 18.57
CA ASP A 30 -1.43 0.62 18.76
C ASP A 30 -0.17 0.47 17.90
N ILE A 31 -0.38 0.01 16.66
CA ILE A 31 0.71 -0.14 15.69
C ILE A 31 0.96 1.24 15.11
N GLU A 32 1.95 1.91 15.66
CA GLU A 32 2.49 3.13 15.08
C GLU A 32 3.28 2.78 13.82
N LEU A 33 2.93 3.43 12.71
CA LEU A 33 3.79 3.48 11.54
C LEU A 33 5.07 4.22 11.94
N GLU A 34 6.22 3.71 11.54
CA GLU A 34 7.50 4.34 11.91
C GLU A 34 7.48 5.82 11.52
N HIS A 35 7.70 6.67 12.54
CA HIS A 35 7.76 8.11 12.36
C HIS A 35 9.13 8.51 11.82
N ASP A 36 9.07 9.37 10.82
CA ASP A 36 10.07 10.37 10.49
C ASP A 36 11.44 9.86 10.02
N ARG A 37 11.52 9.56 8.74
CA ARG A 37 12.77 9.76 8.01
C ARG A 37 12.71 11.13 7.33
N GLU A 38 13.57 12.05 7.76
CA GLU A 38 13.78 13.35 7.10
C GLU A 38 12.53 14.28 7.06
N GLY A 39 11.69 14.26 8.10
CA GLY A 39 10.51 15.11 8.17
C GLY A 39 9.30 14.55 7.42
N VAL A 40 9.34 13.29 6.95
CA VAL A 40 8.19 12.61 6.35
C VAL A 40 7.45 11.80 7.41
N HIS A 41 6.19 12.09 7.57
CA HIS A 41 5.29 11.37 8.46
C HIS A 41 4.43 10.37 7.69
N TYR A 42 4.32 9.13 8.20
CA TYR A 42 3.50 8.08 7.60
C TYR A 42 2.30 7.78 8.49
N ARG A 43 1.11 7.72 7.91
CA ARG A 43 -0.13 7.41 8.62
C ARG A 43 -1.14 6.72 7.72
N LEU A 44 -2.18 6.14 8.33
CA LEU A 44 -3.33 5.67 7.55
C LEU A 44 -4.03 6.86 6.87
N ALA A 45 -4.45 6.63 5.63
CA ALA A 45 -5.27 7.59 4.90
C ALA A 45 -6.66 7.69 5.50
N ASP A 46 -7.24 8.89 5.42
CA ASP A 46 -8.63 9.15 5.74
C ASP A 46 -9.37 9.73 4.53
N ARG A 47 -10.69 9.86 4.63
CA ARG A 47 -11.54 10.43 3.59
C ARG A 47 -11.07 11.81 3.13
N VAL A 48 -10.55 12.62 4.03
CA VAL A 48 -10.05 13.97 3.72
C VAL A 48 -8.84 13.95 2.78
N ASP A 49 -8.08 12.86 2.72
CA ASP A 49 -6.88 12.73 1.89
C ASP A 49 -7.20 12.47 0.42
N ILE A 50 -8.43 12.04 0.08
CA ILE A 50 -8.80 11.62 -1.28
C ILE A 50 -8.47 12.69 -2.33
N VAL A 51 -8.66 13.96 -2.00
CA VAL A 51 -8.34 15.07 -2.90
C VAL A 51 -6.85 15.12 -3.22
N ALA A 52 -6.01 14.87 -2.22
CA ALA A 52 -4.55 14.82 -2.40
C ALA A 52 -4.13 13.57 -3.20
N LEU A 53 -4.76 12.41 -2.96
CA LEU A 53 -4.49 11.18 -3.73
C LEU A 53 -4.79 11.38 -5.22
N LEU A 54 -5.93 12.00 -5.54
CA LEU A 54 -6.29 12.35 -6.91
C LEU A 54 -5.31 13.34 -7.56
N ALA A 55 -4.80 14.31 -6.78
CA ALA A 55 -3.79 15.24 -7.26
C ALA A 55 -2.45 14.55 -7.57
N ILE A 56 -2.06 13.58 -6.73
CA ILE A 56 -0.86 12.76 -6.96
C ILE A 56 -1.02 11.91 -8.22
N GLU A 57 -2.16 11.22 -8.40
CA GLU A 57 -2.40 10.44 -9.63
C GLU A 57 -2.33 11.32 -10.87
N ARG A 58 -3.01 12.46 -10.86
CA ARG A 58 -2.98 13.42 -11.98
C ARG A 58 -1.56 13.88 -12.33
N ASP A 59 -0.72 14.12 -11.34
CA ASP A 59 0.69 14.47 -11.56
C ASP A 59 1.47 13.29 -12.17
N VAL A 60 1.35 12.11 -11.60
CA VAL A 60 2.11 10.92 -12.00
C VAL A 60 1.71 10.43 -13.40
N TYR A 61 0.41 10.43 -13.70
CA TYR A 61 -0.15 9.92 -14.96
C TYR A 61 -0.39 11.02 -16.01
N ASN A 62 0.31 12.17 -15.89
CA ASN A 62 0.29 13.27 -16.88
C ASN A 62 -1.10 13.84 -17.19
N GLY A 63 -1.97 13.86 -16.19
CA GLY A 63 -3.33 14.40 -16.29
C GLY A 63 -4.43 13.34 -16.22
N ASP A 64 -4.10 12.09 -16.52
CA ASP A 64 -5.04 10.98 -16.34
C ASP A 64 -5.26 10.68 -14.85
N ILE A 65 -6.46 10.21 -14.55
CA ILE A 65 -6.84 9.83 -13.19
C ILE A 65 -7.41 8.40 -13.27
N PRO A 66 -6.56 7.36 -13.05
CA PRO A 66 -7.01 5.97 -13.10
C PRO A 66 -8.13 5.67 -12.10
N TRP A 67 -8.07 6.31 -10.93
CA TRP A 67 -9.08 6.18 -9.90
C TRP A 67 -9.87 7.47 -9.69
N THR A 68 -11.20 7.37 -9.68
CA THR A 68 -12.08 8.50 -9.38
C THR A 68 -12.21 8.72 -7.86
N PHE A 69 -12.77 9.87 -7.47
CA PHE A 69 -13.11 10.14 -6.07
C PHE A 69 -13.95 9.00 -5.46
N SER A 70 -14.96 8.50 -6.20
CA SER A 70 -15.82 7.41 -5.73
C SER A 70 -15.08 6.09 -5.54
N HIS A 71 -14.07 5.79 -6.37
CA HIS A 71 -13.22 4.61 -6.18
C HIS A 71 -12.43 4.72 -4.88
N PHE A 72 -11.72 5.83 -4.65
CA PHE A 72 -10.98 6.04 -3.40
C PHE A 72 -11.91 6.07 -2.18
N GLU A 73 -13.06 6.73 -2.27
CA GLU A 73 -14.03 6.76 -1.17
C GLU A 73 -14.54 5.36 -0.83
N HIS A 74 -14.80 4.53 -1.84
CA HIS A 74 -15.19 3.14 -1.61
C HIS A 74 -14.10 2.37 -0.85
N GLU A 75 -12.87 2.42 -1.33
CA GLU A 75 -11.76 1.66 -0.75
C GLU A 75 -11.36 2.17 0.64
N ILE A 76 -11.29 3.49 0.83
CA ILE A 76 -10.81 4.08 2.10
C ILE A 76 -11.88 4.05 3.18
N VAL A 77 -13.16 4.24 2.82
CA VAL A 77 -14.24 4.48 3.80
C VAL A 77 -15.17 3.28 3.95
N LYS A 78 -15.43 2.54 2.86
CA LYS A 78 -16.50 1.53 2.83
C LYS A 78 -15.99 0.10 2.73
N ASN A 79 -14.76 -0.09 2.24
CA ASN A 79 -14.17 -1.41 2.07
C ASN A 79 -13.32 -1.79 3.29
N ASP A 80 -13.88 -2.67 4.12
CA ASP A 80 -13.19 -3.18 5.32
C ASP A 80 -11.96 -4.06 4.99
N GLU A 81 -11.77 -4.43 3.73
CA GLU A 81 -10.65 -5.26 3.24
C GLU A 81 -9.51 -4.42 2.67
N ALA A 82 -9.70 -3.11 2.58
CA ALA A 82 -8.71 -2.21 2.03
C ALA A 82 -8.23 -1.17 3.04
N PHE A 83 -7.00 -0.72 2.88
CA PHE A 83 -6.48 0.46 3.55
C PHE A 83 -5.36 1.11 2.74
N PHE A 84 -5.11 2.36 3.06
CA PHE A 84 -4.09 3.16 2.41
C PHE A 84 -3.18 3.78 3.46
N ILE A 85 -1.88 3.83 3.16
CA ILE A 85 -0.88 4.57 3.93
C ILE A 85 -0.51 5.79 3.10
N VAL A 86 -0.49 6.95 3.73
CA VAL A 86 -0.02 8.20 3.12
C VAL A 86 1.31 8.62 3.72
N ALA A 87 2.15 9.23 2.90
CA ALA A 87 3.35 9.95 3.31
C ALA A 87 3.05 11.45 3.28
N GLU A 88 3.35 12.15 4.36
CA GLU A 88 3.01 13.56 4.58
C GLU A 88 4.24 14.37 4.98
N ILE A 89 4.39 15.57 4.43
CA ILE A 89 5.39 16.57 4.86
C ILE A 89 4.64 17.86 5.22
N SER A 90 4.85 18.36 6.43
CA SER A 90 4.25 19.64 6.89
C SER A 90 2.74 19.73 6.63
N GLY A 91 1.99 18.66 6.85
CA GLY A 91 0.55 18.61 6.66
C GLY A 91 0.09 18.39 5.21
N SER A 92 1.02 18.17 4.29
CA SER A 92 0.70 17.93 2.87
C SER A 92 1.01 16.49 2.49
N VAL A 93 0.03 15.74 1.98
CA VAL A 93 0.21 14.38 1.46
C VAL A 93 0.99 14.43 0.16
N ILE A 94 2.11 13.71 0.10
CA ILE A 94 3.05 13.72 -1.03
C ILE A 94 3.18 12.37 -1.73
N GLY A 95 2.65 11.29 -1.14
CA GLY A 95 2.66 9.96 -1.71
C GLY A 95 1.73 9.03 -0.95
N PHE A 96 1.39 7.90 -1.54
CA PHE A 96 0.54 6.90 -0.92
C PHE A 96 0.77 5.49 -1.47
N ILE A 97 0.39 4.49 -0.69
CA ILE A 97 0.25 3.10 -1.09
C ILE A 97 -1.11 2.58 -0.65
N GLY A 98 -1.81 1.89 -1.56
CA GLY A 98 -3.09 1.23 -1.29
C GLY A 98 -2.94 -0.29 -1.34
N THR A 99 -3.70 -0.99 -0.50
CA THR A 99 -3.72 -2.44 -0.47
C THR A 99 -5.11 -2.99 -0.19
N ARG A 100 -5.38 -4.19 -0.70
CA ARG A 100 -6.52 -5.03 -0.32
C ARG A 100 -6.01 -6.32 0.32
N ILE A 101 -6.70 -6.76 1.35
CA ILE A 101 -6.39 -8.01 2.05
C ILE A 101 -7.41 -9.07 1.64
N ASN A 102 -6.92 -10.21 1.20
CA ASN A 102 -7.76 -11.37 1.00
C ASN A 102 -8.07 -12.04 2.35
N HIS A 103 -9.34 -12.03 2.79
CA HIS A 103 -9.72 -12.62 4.07
C HIS A 103 -9.59 -14.13 4.14
N HIS A 104 -9.76 -14.81 3.02
CA HIS A 104 -9.68 -16.27 2.92
C HIS A 104 -8.28 -16.78 2.60
N GLY A 105 -7.37 -15.88 2.21
CA GLY A 105 -5.98 -16.15 1.90
C GLY A 105 -5.01 -15.55 2.91
N GLN A 106 -3.75 -15.88 2.76
CA GLN A 106 -2.64 -15.28 3.53
C GLN A 106 -1.97 -14.13 2.76
N ASP A 107 -2.62 -13.63 1.73
CA ASP A 107 -2.12 -12.66 0.79
C ASP A 107 -2.75 -11.29 0.95
N ALA A 108 -2.01 -10.28 0.55
CA ALA A 108 -2.45 -8.91 0.37
C ALA A 108 -2.06 -8.44 -1.03
N HIS A 109 -2.88 -7.61 -1.64
CA HIS A 109 -2.66 -7.11 -2.98
C HIS A 109 -2.44 -5.60 -2.96
N ILE A 110 -1.29 -5.14 -3.48
CA ILE A 110 -1.00 -3.72 -3.63
C ILE A 110 -1.76 -3.21 -4.86
N THR A 111 -2.72 -2.31 -4.64
CA THR A 111 -3.57 -1.76 -5.70
C THR A 111 -2.98 -0.51 -6.35
N ASN A 112 -2.30 0.33 -5.57
CA ASN A 112 -1.74 1.60 -6.00
C ASN A 112 -0.45 1.91 -5.23
N LEU A 113 0.49 2.55 -5.90
CA LEU A 113 1.64 3.22 -5.28
C LEU A 113 2.00 4.44 -6.13
N ALA A 114 1.89 5.61 -5.54
CA ALA A 114 2.23 6.85 -6.23
C ALA A 114 2.89 7.87 -5.30
N VAL A 115 3.83 8.62 -5.83
CA VAL A 115 4.53 9.73 -5.15
C VAL A 115 4.62 10.88 -6.13
N PHE A 116 4.26 12.10 -5.73
CA PHE A 116 4.41 13.31 -6.54
C PHE A 116 5.78 13.36 -7.21
N LYS A 117 5.83 13.73 -8.49
CA LYS A 117 7.09 13.77 -9.28
C LYS A 117 8.18 14.56 -8.58
N ALA A 118 7.82 15.68 -7.93
CA ALA A 118 8.76 16.54 -7.20
C ALA A 118 9.43 15.84 -6.00
N PHE A 119 8.84 14.78 -5.46
CA PHE A 119 9.32 14.04 -4.29
C PHE A 119 9.85 12.65 -4.63
N GLN A 120 9.89 12.28 -5.92
CA GLN A 120 10.46 11.00 -6.35
C GLN A 120 11.99 10.99 -6.16
N GLY A 121 12.56 9.79 -6.00
CA GLY A 121 14.00 9.64 -5.76
C GLY A 121 14.44 9.86 -4.30
N GLN A 122 13.53 10.25 -3.41
CA GLN A 122 13.76 10.51 -1.98
C GLN A 122 13.35 9.34 -1.08
N GLN A 123 13.38 8.12 -1.58
CA GLN A 123 13.05 6.86 -0.89
C GLN A 123 11.61 6.74 -0.36
N ILE A 124 10.72 7.72 -0.55
CA ILE A 124 9.35 7.71 -0.02
C ILE A 124 8.58 6.46 -0.45
N ALA A 125 8.65 6.08 -1.73
CA ALA A 125 7.98 4.87 -2.22
C ALA A 125 8.56 3.59 -1.58
N SER A 126 9.87 3.52 -1.36
CA SER A 126 10.51 2.40 -0.66
C SER A 126 10.01 2.29 0.78
N THR A 127 9.95 3.41 1.49
CA THR A 127 9.47 3.45 2.88
C THR A 127 7.98 3.09 2.96
N LEU A 128 7.13 3.55 2.04
CA LEU A 128 5.72 3.14 1.97
C LEU A 128 5.57 1.62 1.82
N ILE A 129 6.40 0.98 0.98
CA ILE A 129 6.41 -0.49 0.83
C ILE A 129 6.90 -1.16 2.12
N GLU A 130 7.99 -0.66 2.73
CA GLU A 130 8.53 -1.18 4.00
C GLU A 130 7.48 -1.12 5.12
N GLN A 131 6.76 0.01 5.25
CA GLN A 131 5.66 0.16 6.20
C GLN A 131 4.56 -0.87 5.95
N LEU A 132 4.20 -1.08 4.68
CA LEU A 132 3.19 -2.07 4.31
C LEU A 132 3.65 -3.49 4.65
N ILE A 133 4.90 -3.86 4.37
CA ILE A 133 5.48 -5.18 4.72
C ILE A 133 5.38 -5.42 6.23
N VAL A 134 5.75 -4.43 7.04
CA VAL A 134 5.66 -4.52 8.50
C VAL A 134 4.22 -4.73 8.94
N LEU A 135 3.27 -3.99 8.38
CA LEU A 135 1.85 -4.14 8.69
C LEU A 135 1.31 -5.51 8.28
N MET A 136 1.64 -5.99 7.07
CA MET A 136 1.20 -7.29 6.58
C MET A 136 1.74 -8.42 7.47
N SER A 137 3.02 -8.36 7.84
CA SER A 137 3.61 -9.30 8.79
C SER A 137 2.89 -9.28 10.16
N ALA A 138 2.55 -8.08 10.65
CA ALA A 138 1.80 -7.92 11.90
C ALA A 138 0.39 -8.51 11.82
N LEU A 139 -0.25 -8.45 10.65
CA LEU A 139 -1.56 -9.05 10.37
C LEU A 139 -1.48 -10.55 10.06
N GLY A 140 -0.29 -11.16 10.13
CA GLY A 140 -0.07 -12.57 9.82
C GLY A 140 -0.23 -12.90 8.33
N LYS A 141 -0.07 -11.90 7.46
CA LYS A 141 -0.05 -12.09 6.01
C LYS A 141 1.37 -12.38 5.57
N ASN A 142 1.54 -13.45 4.80
CA ASN A 142 2.86 -13.96 4.42
C ASN A 142 3.19 -13.64 2.96
N GLU A 143 2.22 -13.16 2.21
CA GLU A 143 2.37 -12.94 0.78
C GLU A 143 1.79 -11.59 0.38
N MET A 144 2.50 -10.85 -0.46
CA MET A 144 1.99 -9.65 -1.11
C MET A 144 2.18 -9.74 -2.61
N THR A 145 1.16 -9.33 -3.37
CA THR A 145 1.16 -9.36 -4.82
C THR A 145 0.91 -7.97 -5.40
N LEU A 146 1.33 -7.77 -6.62
CA LEU A 146 1.00 -6.59 -7.43
C LEU A 146 1.17 -6.89 -8.92
N GLU A 147 0.58 -6.04 -9.76
CA GLU A 147 0.89 -5.98 -11.18
C GLU A 147 1.64 -4.69 -11.51
N VAL A 148 2.63 -4.80 -12.38
CA VAL A 148 3.38 -3.67 -12.90
C VAL A 148 3.55 -3.79 -14.40
N ARG A 149 3.41 -2.67 -15.12
CA ARG A 149 3.64 -2.63 -16.57
C ARG A 149 5.02 -3.19 -16.91
N ARG A 150 5.08 -4.03 -17.93
CA ARG A 150 6.34 -4.65 -18.40
C ARG A 150 7.36 -3.61 -18.86
N ASP A 151 6.93 -2.47 -19.37
CA ASP A 151 7.77 -1.36 -19.79
C ASP A 151 8.19 -0.41 -18.65
N ASN A 152 7.55 -0.49 -17.46
CA ASN A 152 7.90 0.33 -16.29
C ASN A 152 9.10 -0.25 -15.52
N THR A 153 10.28 -0.18 -16.14
CA THR A 153 11.53 -0.72 -15.56
C THR A 153 11.93 -0.02 -14.24
N LYS A 154 11.54 1.25 -14.07
CA LYS A 154 11.79 2.02 -12.83
C LYS A 154 11.03 1.41 -11.65
N ALA A 155 9.73 1.14 -11.79
CA ALA A 155 8.92 0.52 -10.76
C ALA A 155 9.37 -0.93 -10.49
N GLN A 156 9.66 -1.71 -11.52
CA GLN A 156 10.21 -3.06 -11.34
C GLN A 156 11.50 -3.05 -10.53
N GLY A 157 12.40 -2.10 -10.81
CA GLY A 157 13.63 -1.93 -10.03
C GLY A 157 13.38 -1.59 -8.56
N LEU A 158 12.35 -0.77 -8.28
CA LEU A 158 11.92 -0.46 -6.92
C LEU A 158 11.44 -1.73 -6.21
N TYR A 159 10.48 -2.46 -6.78
CA TYR A 159 9.91 -3.66 -6.17
C TYR A 159 10.95 -4.76 -5.96
N ARG A 160 11.86 -4.99 -6.91
CA ARG A 160 12.95 -5.96 -6.74
C ARG A 160 13.86 -5.63 -5.56
N ARG A 161 14.18 -4.35 -5.32
CA ARG A 161 14.97 -3.92 -4.16
C ARG A 161 14.23 -4.15 -2.83
N GLN A 162 12.91 -4.19 -2.87
CA GLN A 162 12.05 -4.49 -1.72
C GLN A 162 11.74 -5.98 -1.57
N GLY A 163 12.43 -6.86 -2.33
CA GLY A 163 12.30 -8.31 -2.19
C GLY A 163 11.23 -8.96 -3.06
N PHE A 164 10.51 -8.19 -3.90
CA PHE A 164 9.56 -8.77 -4.84
C PHE A 164 10.27 -9.50 -5.97
N VAL A 165 9.73 -10.65 -6.34
CA VAL A 165 10.17 -11.45 -7.49
C VAL A 165 9.05 -11.55 -8.53
N THR A 166 9.42 -11.79 -9.80
CA THR A 166 8.43 -11.99 -10.86
C THR A 166 7.82 -13.38 -10.71
N ASP A 167 6.50 -13.44 -10.57
CA ASP A 167 5.71 -14.66 -10.57
C ASP A 167 5.38 -15.09 -12.00
N LYS A 168 4.72 -14.20 -12.77
CA LYS A 168 4.29 -14.51 -14.15
C LYS A 168 4.16 -13.26 -15.01
N LEU A 169 4.16 -13.50 -16.32
CA LEU A 169 3.76 -12.51 -17.33
C LEU A 169 2.25 -12.60 -17.56
N LEU A 170 1.60 -11.45 -17.64
CA LEU A 170 0.19 -11.29 -17.99
C LEU A 170 0.10 -10.54 -19.30
N PRO A 171 -0.07 -11.25 -20.44
CA PRO A 171 -0.17 -10.61 -21.75
C PRO A 171 -1.43 -9.75 -21.86
N GLU A 172 -1.34 -8.63 -22.57
CA GLU A 172 -2.47 -7.72 -22.88
C GLU A 172 -3.31 -7.34 -21.66
N TYR A 173 -2.64 -7.16 -20.52
CA TYR A 173 -3.31 -6.91 -19.23
C TYR A 173 -3.96 -5.53 -19.13
N TYR A 174 -3.34 -4.50 -19.72
CA TYR A 174 -3.82 -3.13 -19.69
C TYR A 174 -4.75 -2.84 -20.89
N GLU A 175 -5.63 -1.86 -20.74
CA GLU A 175 -6.60 -1.47 -21.79
C GLU A 175 -5.93 -1.07 -23.12
N ASP A 176 -4.70 -0.58 -23.06
CA ASP A 176 -3.89 -0.25 -24.24
C ASP A 176 -3.17 -1.47 -24.87
N GLY A 177 -3.46 -2.68 -24.37
CA GLY A 177 -2.85 -3.92 -24.82
C GLY A 177 -1.44 -4.18 -24.28
N ALA A 178 -0.96 -3.38 -23.35
CA ALA A 178 0.36 -3.61 -22.75
C ALA A 178 0.35 -4.79 -21.78
N ASP A 179 1.47 -5.52 -21.74
CA ASP A 179 1.69 -6.61 -20.80
C ASP A 179 1.92 -6.10 -19.39
N ALA A 180 1.53 -6.89 -18.39
CA ALA A 180 1.97 -6.73 -17.00
C ALA A 180 2.90 -7.87 -16.57
N LEU A 181 3.73 -7.57 -15.57
CA LEU A 181 4.38 -8.57 -14.73
C LEU A 181 3.62 -8.65 -13.40
N SER A 182 3.18 -9.84 -13.03
CA SER A 182 2.74 -10.13 -11.68
C SER A 182 3.99 -10.33 -10.82
N LEU A 183 4.09 -9.59 -9.72
CA LEU A 183 5.17 -9.69 -8.75
C LEU A 183 4.63 -10.20 -7.43
N ILE A 184 5.48 -10.95 -6.71
CA ILE A 184 5.16 -11.53 -5.40
C ILE A 184 6.30 -11.28 -4.42
N HIS A 185 5.95 -11.00 -3.18
CA HIS A 185 6.83 -10.92 -2.02
C HIS A 185 6.36 -11.95 -0.98
N ILE A 186 7.28 -12.77 -0.44
CA ILE A 186 7.02 -13.86 0.52
C ILE A 186 7.85 -13.64 1.79
#